data_837d266d31808e7c61a75e2c93d95a81
#
_entry.id   837d266d31808e7c61a75e2c93d95a81
#
_cell.length_a   1.000
_cell.length_b   1.000
_cell.length_c   1.000
_cell.angle_alpha   90.00
_cell.angle_beta   90.00
_cell.angle_gamma   90.00
#
_symmetry.space_group_name_H-M   'P 1'
#
loop_
_entity.id
_entity.type
_entity.pdbx_description
1 polymer ?
#
loop_
_entity_poly.entity_id
_entity_poly.type
_entity_poly.pdbx_seq_one_letter_code
_entity_poly.pdbx_strand_id
1 'polypeptide(L)'
;PNDDIDPLVFWMEEEGRLGRKANAGFYSYDAKGKREGLWQGMGDKYPVADDQPELIEVQHRLLFSQVLEAVRALEEGVLMDIREGDVGAILGWGFAPWSGGPLSWLDMIGAPYAAERCDELTEKYGERFACPDLLRDMAQKNQSFYGRFNPDAKAA
;
A
#
# COMPACT_ATOMS: atom_id res chain seq x y z
N PRO A 1 12.90 12.29 -3.78
CA PRO A 1 11.57 12.77 -4.16
C PRO A 1 10.99 11.80 -5.17
N ASN A 2 9.74 11.44 -5.00
CA ASN A 2 9.09 10.53 -5.94
C ASN A 2 8.50 11.40 -7.06
N ASP A 3 9.24 11.53 -8.15
CA ASP A 3 8.95 12.44 -9.26
C ASP A 3 7.56 12.19 -9.90
N ASP A 4 6.95 11.03 -9.63
CA ASP A 4 5.63 10.68 -10.17
C ASP A 4 4.44 11.26 -9.37
N ILE A 5 4.63 11.59 -8.10
CA ILE A 5 3.56 12.10 -7.22
C ILE A 5 3.57 13.64 -7.19
N ASP A 6 4.75 14.22 -7.19
CA ASP A 6 4.93 15.65 -7.06
C ASP A 6 4.14 16.49 -8.09
N PRO A 7 4.12 16.17 -9.39
CA PRO A 7 3.39 16.96 -10.37
C PRO A 7 1.88 17.06 -10.10
N LEU A 8 1.26 15.96 -9.62
CA LEU A 8 -0.16 15.95 -9.29
C LEU A 8 -0.44 16.81 -8.05
N VAL A 9 0.40 16.68 -7.02
CA VAL A 9 0.24 17.43 -5.76
C VAL A 9 0.42 18.93 -6.00
N PHE A 10 1.47 19.34 -6.74
CA PHE A 10 1.72 20.73 -7.09
C PHE A 10 0.59 21.31 -7.95
N TRP A 11 0.09 20.56 -8.92
CA TRP A 11 -1.05 21.01 -9.71
C TRP A 11 -2.30 21.20 -8.84
N MET A 12 -2.59 20.32 -7.90
CA MET A 12 -3.71 20.47 -6.97
C MET A 12 -3.54 21.72 -6.08
N GLU A 13 -2.30 22.07 -5.71
CA GLU A 13 -1.99 23.28 -4.96
C GLU A 13 -2.24 24.53 -5.83
N GLU A 14 -1.75 24.54 -7.07
CA GLU A 14 -1.97 25.63 -8.03
C GLU A 14 -3.45 25.90 -8.27
N GLU A 15 -4.26 24.85 -8.32
CA GLU A 15 -5.73 24.95 -8.43
C GLU A 15 -6.42 25.36 -7.12
N GLY A 16 -5.65 25.59 -6.04
CA GLY A 16 -6.18 25.94 -4.71
C GLY A 16 -6.96 24.81 -4.03
N ARG A 17 -6.75 23.57 -4.48
CA ARG A 17 -7.51 22.40 -4.03
C ARG A 17 -6.76 21.63 -2.94
N LEU A 18 -6.59 22.29 -1.79
CA LEU A 18 -5.77 21.82 -0.66
C LEU A 18 -6.49 20.79 0.25
N GLY A 19 -7.65 20.33 -0.15
CA GLY A 19 -8.41 19.33 0.58
C GLY A 19 -9.61 19.89 1.33
N ARG A 20 -10.15 19.11 2.27
CA ARG A 20 -11.40 19.43 2.98
C ARG A 20 -11.37 20.79 3.70
N LYS A 21 -10.21 21.20 4.23
CA LYS A 21 -10.09 22.50 4.93
C LYS A 21 -10.29 23.69 3.99
N ALA A 22 -9.91 23.55 2.71
CA ALA A 22 -10.15 24.52 1.67
C ALA A 22 -11.52 24.35 0.98
N ASN A 23 -12.33 23.42 1.47
CA ASN A 23 -13.59 22.99 0.87
C ASN A 23 -13.46 22.54 -0.61
N ALA A 24 -12.26 22.20 -1.02
CA ALA A 24 -11.87 21.79 -2.36
C ALA A 24 -10.63 20.88 -2.29
N GLY A 25 -10.69 19.71 -2.87
CA GLY A 25 -9.58 18.72 -2.95
C GLY A 25 -9.78 17.85 -4.18
N PHE A 26 -9.37 16.61 -4.13
CA PHE A 26 -9.73 15.60 -5.14
C PHE A 26 -11.25 15.46 -5.30
N TYR A 27 -11.98 15.76 -4.22
CA TYR A 27 -13.43 15.81 -4.20
C TYR A 27 -13.91 17.24 -4.17
N SER A 28 -15.14 17.45 -4.70
CA SER A 28 -15.93 18.65 -4.48
C SER A 28 -16.77 18.52 -3.21
N TYR A 29 -17.08 19.65 -2.58
CA TYR A 29 -17.84 19.69 -1.34
C TYR A 29 -18.96 20.71 -1.47
N ASP A 30 -20.11 20.42 -0.85
CA ASP A 30 -21.22 21.34 -0.75
C ASP A 30 -20.95 22.48 0.28
N ALA A 31 -21.86 23.42 0.38
CA ALA A 31 -21.77 24.53 1.33
C ALA A 31 -21.70 24.11 2.80
N LYS A 32 -22.07 22.85 3.11
CA LYS A 32 -22.02 22.26 4.46
C LYS A 32 -20.75 21.41 4.68
N GLY A 33 -19.83 21.39 3.70
CA GLY A 33 -18.61 20.59 3.76
C GLY A 33 -18.81 19.08 3.56
N LYS A 34 -19.97 18.67 3.03
CA LYS A 34 -20.22 17.27 2.66
C LYS A 34 -19.62 17.01 1.27
N ARG A 35 -18.93 15.87 1.14
CA ARG A 35 -18.35 15.43 -0.12
C ARG A 35 -19.45 15.08 -1.13
N GLU A 36 -19.40 15.65 -2.33
CA GLU A 36 -20.35 15.42 -3.43
C GLU A 36 -19.86 14.36 -4.41
N GLY A 37 -18.60 14.49 -4.89
CA GLY A 37 -18.02 13.59 -5.87
C GLY A 37 -16.59 13.98 -6.21
N LEU A 38 -15.95 13.23 -7.11
CA LEU A 38 -14.65 13.62 -7.67
C LEU A 38 -14.79 14.95 -8.42
N TRP A 39 -13.79 15.79 -8.27
CA TRP A 39 -13.74 17.04 -9.00
C TRP A 39 -13.61 16.78 -10.51
N GLN A 40 -14.44 17.43 -11.31
CA GLN A 40 -14.46 17.24 -12.77
C GLN A 40 -13.11 17.52 -13.42
N GLY A 41 -12.36 18.53 -12.94
CA GLY A 41 -11.03 18.85 -13.44
C GLY A 41 -10.03 17.70 -13.35
N MET A 42 -10.24 16.71 -12.47
CA MET A 42 -9.44 15.48 -12.48
C MET A 42 -9.62 14.69 -13.78
N GLY A 43 -10.86 14.52 -14.22
CA GLY A 43 -11.16 13.83 -15.48
C GLY A 43 -10.70 14.61 -16.71
N ASP A 44 -10.69 15.93 -16.64
CA ASP A 44 -10.21 16.79 -17.72
C ASP A 44 -8.68 16.73 -17.86
N LYS A 45 -7.97 16.69 -16.72
CA LYS A 45 -6.49 16.60 -16.68
C LYS A 45 -5.98 15.17 -16.91
N TYR A 46 -6.66 14.21 -16.34
CA TYR A 46 -6.34 12.77 -16.39
C TYR A 46 -7.58 12.00 -16.87
N PRO A 47 -7.85 12.02 -18.19
CA PRO A 47 -9.00 11.30 -18.72
C PRO A 47 -8.87 9.80 -18.45
N VAL A 48 -10.01 9.18 -18.17
CA VAL A 48 -10.09 7.74 -17.96
C VAL A 48 -9.70 7.04 -19.25
N ALA A 49 -8.68 6.20 -19.22
CA ALA A 49 -8.26 5.40 -20.38
C ALA A 49 -9.32 4.35 -20.73
N ASP A 50 -9.44 4.00 -22.01
CA ASP A 50 -10.38 2.97 -22.48
C ASP A 50 -9.99 1.59 -21.93
N ASP A 51 -8.69 1.31 -21.85
CA ASP A 51 -8.14 0.09 -21.26
C ASP A 51 -7.83 0.31 -19.77
N GLN A 52 -8.64 -0.27 -18.91
CA GLN A 52 -8.50 -0.18 -17.47
C GLN A 52 -7.83 -1.45 -16.92
N PRO A 53 -6.92 -1.31 -15.93
CA PRO A 53 -6.36 -2.48 -15.27
C PRO A 53 -7.46 -3.25 -14.52
N GLU A 54 -7.28 -4.55 -14.42
CA GLU A 54 -8.15 -5.40 -13.61
C GLU A 54 -8.19 -4.93 -12.16
N LEU A 55 -9.37 -5.02 -11.53
CA LEU A 55 -9.55 -4.55 -10.14
C LEU A 55 -8.54 -5.17 -9.17
N ILE A 56 -8.24 -6.47 -9.34
CA ILE A 56 -7.25 -7.17 -8.49
C ILE A 56 -5.85 -6.58 -8.65
N GLU A 57 -5.48 -6.12 -9.84
CA GLU A 57 -4.19 -5.49 -10.08
C GLU A 57 -4.11 -4.14 -9.36
N VAL A 58 -5.17 -3.33 -9.41
CA VAL A 58 -5.24 -2.07 -8.65
C VAL A 58 -5.14 -2.32 -7.14
N GLN A 59 -5.88 -3.30 -6.63
CA GLN A 59 -5.83 -3.70 -5.22
C GLN A 59 -4.42 -4.13 -4.82
N HIS A 60 -3.78 -4.97 -5.61
CA HIS A 60 -2.41 -5.42 -5.34
C HIS A 60 -1.41 -4.25 -5.36
N ARG A 61 -1.49 -3.34 -6.32
CA ARG A 61 -0.62 -2.16 -6.34
C ARG A 61 -0.73 -1.34 -5.05
N LEU A 62 -1.95 -1.14 -4.55
CA LEU A 62 -2.20 -0.40 -3.30
C LEU A 62 -1.71 -1.17 -2.06
N LEU A 63 -1.94 -2.48 -2.00
CA LEU A 63 -1.54 -3.29 -0.86
C LEU A 63 -0.03 -3.54 -0.85
N PHE A 64 0.55 -3.97 -1.97
CA PHE A 64 1.97 -4.28 -2.05
C PHE A 64 2.86 -3.06 -1.75
N SER A 65 2.46 -1.85 -2.17
CA SER A 65 3.20 -0.64 -1.80
C SER A 65 3.33 -0.41 -0.28
N GLN A 66 2.40 -0.93 0.51
CA GLN A 66 2.40 -0.82 1.98
C GLN A 66 3.06 -2.03 2.64
N VAL A 67 2.68 -3.24 2.21
CA VAL A 67 3.16 -4.47 2.87
C VAL A 67 4.66 -4.70 2.64
N LEU A 68 5.19 -4.30 1.47
CA LEU A 68 6.62 -4.42 1.20
C LEU A 68 7.45 -3.50 2.11
N GLU A 69 6.96 -2.31 2.45
CA GLU A 69 7.62 -1.44 3.43
C GLU A 69 7.61 -2.07 4.83
N ALA A 70 6.53 -2.74 5.23
CA ALA A 70 6.50 -3.48 6.50
C ALA A 70 7.51 -4.64 6.52
N VAL A 71 7.69 -5.34 5.39
CA VAL A 71 8.72 -6.39 5.26
C VAL A 71 10.13 -5.80 5.34
N ARG A 72 10.39 -4.67 4.64
CA ARG A 72 11.69 -3.98 4.70
C ARG A 72 12.00 -3.50 6.12
N ALA A 73 11.02 -2.92 6.81
CA ALA A 73 11.18 -2.50 8.20
C ALA A 73 11.51 -3.67 9.15
N LEU A 74 10.93 -4.84 8.91
CA LEU A 74 11.26 -6.06 9.64
C LEU A 74 12.66 -6.58 9.31
N GLU A 75 13.02 -6.60 8.02
CA GLU A 75 14.32 -7.04 7.52
C GLU A 75 15.47 -6.17 8.05
N GLU A 76 15.28 -4.87 8.10
CA GLU A 76 16.22 -3.89 8.61
C GLU A 76 16.28 -3.83 10.15
N GLY A 77 15.40 -4.57 10.84
CA GLY A 77 15.34 -4.59 12.29
C GLY A 77 14.75 -3.32 12.91
N VAL A 78 14.07 -2.49 12.13
CA VAL A 78 13.30 -1.33 12.62
C VAL A 78 12.04 -1.82 13.33
N LEU A 79 11.35 -2.78 12.72
CA LEU A 79 10.23 -3.49 13.33
C LEU A 79 10.76 -4.71 14.09
N MET A 80 10.57 -4.74 15.41
CA MET A 80 11.10 -5.78 16.30
C MET A 80 10.09 -6.89 16.62
N ASP A 81 8.80 -6.60 16.54
CA ASP A 81 7.71 -7.54 16.78
C ASP A 81 6.67 -7.40 15.67
N ILE A 82 6.39 -8.51 14.98
CA ILE A 82 5.46 -8.53 13.85
C ILE A 82 4.03 -8.14 14.24
N ARG A 83 3.62 -8.43 15.50
CA ARG A 83 2.30 -8.06 16.02
C ARG A 83 2.15 -6.54 16.17
N GLU A 84 3.23 -5.86 16.60
CA GLU A 84 3.26 -4.40 16.68
C GLU A 84 3.16 -3.78 15.28
N GLY A 85 3.79 -4.39 14.28
CA GLY A 85 3.68 -4.00 12.88
C GLY A 85 2.26 -4.08 12.36
N ASP A 86 1.60 -5.22 12.56
CA ASP A 86 0.23 -5.44 12.09
C ASP A 86 -0.78 -4.53 12.82
N VAL A 87 -0.74 -4.50 14.15
CA VAL A 87 -1.64 -3.66 14.96
C VAL A 87 -1.35 -2.17 14.72
N GLY A 88 -0.08 -1.80 14.65
CA GLY A 88 0.36 -0.43 14.37
C GLY A 88 -0.10 0.06 13.00
N ALA A 89 -0.08 -0.78 11.99
CA ALA A 89 -0.59 -0.46 10.65
C ALA A 89 -2.10 -0.19 10.66
N ILE A 90 -2.87 -1.07 11.31
CA ILE A 90 -4.33 -0.93 11.39
C ILE A 90 -4.72 0.35 12.17
N LEU A 91 -4.11 0.58 13.33
CA LEU A 91 -4.47 1.70 14.20
C LEU A 91 -3.81 3.02 13.79
N GLY A 92 -2.61 2.97 13.21
CA GLY A 92 -1.81 4.15 12.89
C GLY A 92 -2.21 4.83 11.58
N TRP A 93 -2.39 4.07 10.51
CA TRP A 93 -2.75 4.65 9.20
C TRP A 93 -3.97 4.01 8.53
N GLY A 94 -4.69 3.13 9.24
CA GLY A 94 -5.95 2.57 8.76
C GLY A 94 -5.76 1.45 7.72
N PHE A 95 -4.71 0.65 7.85
CA PHE A 95 -4.57 -0.56 7.02
C PHE A 95 -5.81 -1.44 7.19
N ALA A 96 -6.16 -2.19 6.15
CA ALA A 96 -7.40 -2.96 6.08
C ALA A 96 -7.58 -3.91 7.30
N PRO A 97 -8.49 -3.64 8.26
CA PRO A 97 -8.58 -4.43 9.50
C PRO A 97 -8.95 -5.89 9.30
N TRP A 98 -9.70 -6.19 8.23
CA TRP A 98 -10.09 -7.56 7.89
C TRP A 98 -8.93 -8.48 7.56
N SER A 99 -7.75 -7.91 7.22
CA SER A 99 -6.54 -8.66 6.85
C SER A 99 -5.70 -9.09 8.06
N GLY A 100 -5.93 -8.51 9.23
CA GLY A 100 -5.10 -8.66 10.41
C GLY A 100 -3.83 -7.80 10.41
N GLY A 101 -3.55 -7.08 9.32
CA GLY A 101 -2.37 -6.23 9.13
C GLY A 101 -1.53 -6.63 7.93
N PRO A 102 -0.45 -5.90 7.62
CA PRO A 102 0.36 -6.12 6.42
C PRO A 102 1.05 -7.50 6.39
N LEU A 103 1.62 -7.96 7.50
CA LEU A 103 2.34 -9.23 7.57
C LEU A 103 1.37 -10.41 7.64
N SER A 104 0.26 -10.27 8.37
CA SER A 104 -0.85 -11.22 8.37
C SER A 104 -1.46 -11.37 6.98
N TRP A 105 -1.62 -10.28 6.23
CA TRP A 105 -2.12 -10.34 4.86
C TRP A 105 -1.19 -11.12 3.93
N LEU A 106 0.13 -10.93 4.05
CA LEU A 106 1.11 -11.72 3.30
C LEU A 106 1.02 -13.21 3.64
N ASP A 107 0.79 -13.56 4.90
CA ASP A 107 0.55 -14.95 5.30
C ASP A 107 -0.74 -15.52 4.70
N MET A 108 -1.79 -14.71 4.56
CA MET A 108 -3.05 -15.12 3.92
C MET A 108 -2.87 -15.48 2.45
N ILE A 109 -2.07 -14.70 1.70
CA ILE A 109 -1.85 -14.94 0.27
C ILE A 109 -0.70 -15.92 0.02
N GLY A 110 0.17 -16.11 0.99
CA GLY A 110 1.35 -16.97 0.93
C GLY A 110 2.58 -16.32 0.32
N ALA A 111 3.75 -16.52 0.94
CA ALA A 111 5.01 -15.93 0.51
C ALA A 111 5.42 -16.28 -0.94
N PRO A 112 5.21 -17.52 -1.45
CA PRO A 112 5.52 -17.83 -2.85
C PRO A 112 4.72 -16.99 -3.84
N TYR A 113 3.40 -16.88 -3.65
CA TYR A 113 2.54 -16.05 -4.49
C TYR A 113 2.91 -14.56 -4.38
N ALA A 114 3.20 -14.09 -3.15
CA ALA A 114 3.60 -12.71 -2.94
C ALA A 114 4.89 -12.36 -3.68
N ALA A 115 5.89 -13.25 -3.68
CA ALA A 115 7.16 -13.04 -4.39
C ALA A 115 6.98 -13.01 -5.91
N GLU A 116 6.20 -13.93 -6.47
CA GLU A 116 5.83 -13.93 -7.90
C GLU A 116 5.13 -12.63 -8.29
N ARG A 117 4.17 -12.19 -7.45
CA ARG A 117 3.44 -10.96 -7.70
C ARG A 117 4.32 -9.71 -7.61
N CYS A 118 5.33 -9.69 -6.75
CA CYS A 118 6.36 -8.64 -6.73
C CYS A 118 7.08 -8.55 -8.08
N ASP A 119 7.49 -9.68 -8.64
CA ASP A 119 8.21 -9.71 -9.92
C ASP A 119 7.36 -9.12 -11.05
N GLU A 120 6.09 -9.52 -11.15
CA GLU A 120 5.15 -8.99 -12.13
C GLU A 120 4.91 -7.47 -11.97
N LEU A 121 4.73 -7.02 -10.72
CA LEU A 121 4.50 -5.61 -10.44
C LEU A 121 5.77 -4.78 -10.66
N THR A 122 6.95 -5.33 -10.39
CA THR A 122 8.23 -4.67 -10.65
C THR A 122 8.45 -4.49 -12.14
N GLU A 123 8.18 -5.52 -12.94
CA GLU A 123 8.30 -5.44 -14.40
C GLU A 123 7.38 -4.36 -14.99
N LYS A 124 6.15 -4.25 -14.49
CA LYS A 124 5.14 -3.30 -15.01
C LYS A 124 5.29 -1.89 -14.46
N TYR A 125 5.66 -1.74 -13.18
CA TYR A 125 5.50 -0.48 -12.43
C TYR A 125 6.78 -0.03 -11.69
N GLY A 126 7.88 -0.75 -11.87
CA GLY A 126 9.21 -0.35 -11.40
C GLY A 126 9.58 -0.81 -9.98
N GLU A 127 10.76 -0.41 -9.56
CA GLU A 127 11.52 -0.90 -8.40
C GLU A 127 10.82 -0.74 -7.04
N ARG A 128 9.80 0.11 -6.93
CA ARG A 128 9.03 0.23 -5.68
C ARG A 128 8.38 -1.10 -5.24
N PHE A 129 8.15 -2.00 -6.21
CA PHE A 129 7.58 -3.32 -5.97
C PHE A 129 8.62 -4.43 -5.88
N ALA A 130 9.92 -4.10 -5.95
CA ALA A 130 10.98 -5.09 -5.82
C ALA A 130 10.81 -5.95 -4.56
N CYS A 131 10.87 -7.26 -4.76
CA CYS A 131 10.68 -8.22 -3.69
C CYS A 131 11.84 -8.14 -2.69
N PRO A 132 11.58 -7.82 -1.39
CA PRO A 132 12.62 -7.84 -0.36
C PRO A 132 13.28 -9.22 -0.24
N ASP A 133 14.56 -9.26 0.12
CA ASP A 133 15.32 -10.51 0.24
C ASP A 133 14.70 -11.46 1.29
N LEU A 134 14.21 -10.90 2.39
CA LEU A 134 13.50 -11.66 3.42
C LEU A 134 12.26 -12.37 2.85
N LEU A 135 11.43 -11.67 2.08
CA LEU A 135 10.24 -12.27 1.47
C LEU A 135 10.63 -13.33 0.44
N ARG A 136 11.69 -13.08 -0.33
CA ARG A 136 12.23 -14.03 -1.30
C ARG A 136 12.72 -15.31 -0.64
N ASP A 137 13.47 -15.19 0.46
CA ASP A 137 13.94 -16.33 1.26
C ASP A 137 12.77 -17.13 1.85
N MET A 138 11.77 -16.43 2.38
CA MET A 138 10.57 -17.08 2.93
C MET A 138 9.76 -17.78 1.86
N ALA A 139 9.66 -17.21 0.66
CA ALA A 139 8.99 -17.84 -0.48
C ALA A 139 9.67 -19.15 -0.88
N GLN A 140 11.01 -19.17 -0.98
CA GLN A 140 11.78 -20.38 -1.31
C GLN A 140 11.61 -21.48 -0.27
N LYS A 141 11.45 -21.12 1.01
CA LYS A 141 11.28 -22.04 2.13
C LYS A 141 9.82 -22.36 2.46
N ASN A 142 8.89 -21.78 1.72
CA ASN A 142 7.45 -21.85 1.97
C ASN A 142 7.08 -21.55 3.44
N GLN A 143 7.64 -20.44 3.96
CA GLN A 143 7.45 -20.02 5.35
C GLN A 143 6.42 -18.89 5.43
N SER A 144 5.72 -18.81 6.58
CA SER A 144 4.87 -17.68 6.96
C SER A 144 5.59 -16.72 7.92
N PHE A 145 5.19 -15.46 7.96
CA PHE A 145 5.74 -14.46 8.88
C PHE A 145 5.48 -14.84 10.33
N TYR A 146 4.24 -15.20 10.66
CA TYR A 146 3.88 -15.66 12.01
C TYR A 146 4.49 -17.00 12.38
N GLY A 147 4.79 -17.86 11.41
CA GLY A 147 5.53 -19.10 11.66
C GLY A 147 7.01 -18.85 11.97
N ARG A 148 7.64 -17.87 11.31
CA ARG A 148 9.07 -17.59 11.46
C ARG A 148 9.41 -16.63 12.60
N PHE A 149 8.55 -15.62 12.82
CA PHE A 149 8.83 -14.49 13.73
C PHE A 149 7.88 -14.43 14.94
N ASN A 150 7.10 -15.50 15.19
CA ASN A 150 6.23 -15.52 16.36
C ASN A 150 7.07 -15.43 17.65
N PRO A 151 6.92 -14.35 18.45
CA PRO A 151 7.67 -14.18 19.69
C PRO A 151 7.38 -15.28 20.72
N ASP A 152 6.19 -15.89 20.66
CA ASP A 152 5.81 -16.96 21.59
C ASP A 152 6.47 -18.31 21.24
N ALA A 153 6.93 -18.50 20.00
CA ALA A 153 7.64 -19.70 19.58
C ALA A 153 9.08 -19.80 20.14
N LYS A 154 9.62 -18.70 20.64
CA LYS A 154 10.96 -18.65 21.30
C LYS A 154 10.90 -18.93 22.80
N ALA A 155 9.70 -19.00 23.37
CA ALA A 155 9.47 -19.21 24.81
C ALA A 155 9.10 -20.67 25.18
N ALA A 156 9.00 -21.55 24.20
CA ALA A 156 8.77 -22.99 24.35
C ALA A 156 10.03 -23.78 24.00
#